data_58a681b45250104f4958ea3f2795493c
#
_entry.id   58a681b45250104f4958ea3f2795493c
#
_cell.length_a   1.000
_cell.length_b   1.000
_cell.length_c   1.000
_cell.angle_alpha   90.00
_cell.angle_beta   90.00
_cell.angle_gamma   90.00
#
_symmetry.space_group_name_H-M   'P 1'
#
loop_
_entity.id
_entity.type
_entity.pdbx_description
1 polymer ?
#
loop_
_entity_poly.entity_id
_entity_poly.type
_entity_poly.pdbx_seq_one_letter_code
_entity_poly.pdbx_strand_id
1 'polypeptide(L)'
;MAVDPAGPDRLPCGTDLDTLLAHLRAGAPTAHERTCPHCRAAARDHAPLSAARDELAADTVTAPPNLLDDVMRVVRSDPRSGRLLPVAGAEAGTTHVRRFAAAALLRTAAEEVPGVARVRVRDMEETGDGVAVRVAAHLRVGAPIPETSAALRRAVRTAGRAHLGWHRVRVDIEVTGIADDPAG
;
A
#
# COMPACT_ATOMS: atom_id res chain seq x y z
N MET A 1 20.97 -36.24 2.65
CA MET A 1 19.55 -36.01 2.37
C MET A 1 19.47 -34.98 1.26
N ALA A 2 19.11 -35.43 0.06
CA ALA A 2 18.92 -34.52 -1.09
C ALA A 2 17.59 -33.78 -0.87
N VAL A 3 17.64 -32.47 -0.80
CA VAL A 3 16.44 -31.63 -0.84
C VAL A 3 15.96 -31.66 -2.29
N ASP A 4 14.73 -32.19 -2.47
CA ASP A 4 14.07 -32.28 -3.77
C ASP A 4 13.87 -30.83 -4.31
N PRO A 5 14.31 -30.53 -5.57
CA PRO A 5 14.17 -29.19 -6.15
C PRO A 5 12.74 -28.87 -6.64
N ALA A 6 11.74 -29.70 -6.29
CA ALA A 6 10.34 -29.35 -6.52
C ALA A 6 9.97 -28.25 -5.52
N GLY A 7 9.76 -27.02 -6.01
CA GLY A 7 9.26 -25.91 -5.19
C GLY A 7 7.97 -26.31 -4.45
N PRO A 8 7.59 -25.57 -3.38
CA PRO A 8 6.49 -25.92 -2.47
C PRO A 8 5.13 -26.11 -3.16
N ASP A 9 5.00 -25.72 -4.41
CA ASP A 9 3.73 -25.69 -5.14
C ASP A 9 3.60 -26.80 -6.20
N ARG A 10 4.54 -27.78 -6.25
CA ARG A 10 4.45 -28.91 -7.18
C ARG A 10 3.93 -30.19 -6.53
N LEU A 11 2.92 -30.78 -7.16
CA LEU A 11 2.39 -32.07 -6.77
C LEU A 11 3.41 -33.22 -7.04
N PRO A 12 3.31 -34.36 -6.36
CA PRO A 12 4.22 -35.52 -6.58
C PRO A 12 4.27 -36.02 -8.02
N CYS A 13 3.24 -35.74 -8.83
CA CYS A 13 3.20 -36.07 -10.27
C CYS A 13 3.89 -35.00 -11.15
N GLY A 14 4.46 -33.97 -10.56
CA GLY A 14 5.12 -32.87 -11.27
C GLY A 14 4.20 -31.77 -11.79
N THR A 15 2.89 -31.90 -11.64
CA THR A 15 1.93 -30.86 -12.01
C THR A 15 2.03 -29.70 -11.01
N ASP A 16 2.06 -28.49 -11.51
CA ASP A 16 2.00 -27.27 -10.71
C ASP A 16 0.58 -27.08 -10.14
N LEU A 17 0.48 -26.79 -8.84
CA LEU A 17 -0.80 -26.68 -8.14
C LEU A 17 -1.65 -25.52 -8.65
N ASP A 18 -1.03 -24.36 -8.88
CA ASP A 18 -1.76 -23.17 -9.37
C ASP A 18 -2.30 -23.38 -10.77
N THR A 19 -1.52 -24.06 -11.63
CA THR A 19 -1.96 -24.46 -12.97
C THR A 19 -3.15 -25.41 -12.91
N LEU A 20 -3.10 -26.42 -12.04
CA LEU A 20 -4.22 -27.33 -11.82
C LEU A 20 -5.48 -26.57 -11.38
N LEU A 21 -5.34 -25.70 -10.38
CA LEU A 21 -6.46 -24.92 -9.85
C LEU A 21 -7.02 -23.94 -10.90
N ALA A 22 -6.18 -23.38 -11.77
CA ALA A 22 -6.63 -22.54 -12.88
C ALA A 22 -7.47 -23.34 -13.89
N HIS A 23 -7.03 -24.55 -14.28
CA HIS A 23 -7.77 -25.41 -15.18
C HIS A 23 -9.10 -25.88 -14.58
N LEU A 24 -9.12 -26.21 -13.29
CA LEU A 24 -10.36 -26.59 -12.59
C LEU A 24 -11.36 -25.42 -12.57
N ARG A 25 -10.90 -24.20 -12.30
CA ARG A 25 -11.73 -22.99 -12.32
C ARG A 25 -12.31 -22.70 -13.70
N ALA A 26 -11.52 -22.92 -14.75
CA ALA A 26 -11.95 -22.76 -16.12
C ALA A 26 -12.90 -23.89 -16.62
N GLY A 27 -13.12 -24.94 -15.80
CA GLY A 27 -13.90 -26.13 -16.20
C GLY A 27 -13.23 -26.95 -17.28
N ALA A 28 -11.91 -26.79 -17.50
CA ALA A 28 -11.15 -27.42 -18.59
C ALA A 28 -9.93 -28.23 -18.08
N PRO A 29 -10.12 -29.19 -17.16
CA PRO A 29 -9.02 -30.01 -16.69
C PRO A 29 -8.46 -30.89 -17.81
N THR A 30 -7.14 -31.07 -17.86
CA THR A 30 -6.44 -31.90 -18.83
C THR A 30 -6.73 -33.39 -18.63
N ALA A 31 -6.38 -34.22 -19.59
CA ALA A 31 -6.56 -35.69 -19.49
C ALA A 31 -5.78 -36.26 -18.29
N HIS A 32 -4.55 -35.78 -18.04
CA HIS A 32 -3.74 -36.15 -16.87
C HIS A 32 -4.44 -35.78 -15.56
N GLU A 33 -4.90 -34.54 -15.43
CA GLU A 33 -5.53 -34.03 -14.21
C GLU A 33 -6.81 -34.79 -13.84
N ARG A 34 -7.56 -35.25 -14.84
CA ARG A 34 -8.77 -36.07 -14.63
C ARG A 34 -8.46 -37.48 -14.11
N THR A 35 -7.31 -38.07 -14.47
CA THR A 35 -7.00 -39.46 -14.18
C THR A 35 -5.96 -39.65 -13.07
N CYS A 36 -5.07 -38.69 -12.87
CA CYS A 36 -3.98 -38.76 -11.92
C CYS A 36 -4.48 -38.71 -10.45
N PRO A 37 -4.08 -39.69 -9.60
CA PRO A 37 -4.50 -39.72 -8.20
C PRO A 37 -4.04 -38.48 -7.39
N HIS A 38 -2.85 -37.95 -7.69
CA HIS A 38 -2.32 -36.76 -7.00
C HIS A 38 -3.12 -35.50 -7.35
N CYS A 39 -3.42 -35.27 -8.64
CA CYS A 39 -4.23 -34.14 -9.06
C CYS A 39 -5.66 -34.23 -8.49
N ARG A 40 -6.24 -35.41 -8.47
CA ARG A 40 -7.58 -35.64 -7.90
C ARG A 40 -7.62 -35.47 -6.39
N ALA A 41 -6.58 -35.81 -5.66
CA ALA A 41 -6.47 -35.55 -4.22
C ALA A 41 -6.39 -34.05 -3.98
N ALA A 42 -5.46 -33.34 -4.63
CA ALA A 42 -5.32 -31.89 -4.51
C ALA A 42 -6.63 -31.17 -4.88
N ALA A 43 -7.31 -31.57 -5.95
CA ALA A 43 -8.61 -30.97 -6.34
C ALA A 43 -9.67 -31.13 -5.24
N ARG A 44 -9.74 -32.31 -4.59
CA ARG A 44 -10.68 -32.56 -3.48
C ARG A 44 -10.34 -31.73 -2.25
N ASP A 45 -9.07 -31.61 -1.91
CA ASP A 45 -8.61 -30.84 -0.74
C ASP A 45 -8.88 -29.35 -0.91
N HIS A 46 -8.80 -28.84 -2.15
CA HIS A 46 -9.08 -27.43 -2.46
C HIS A 46 -10.55 -27.13 -2.80
N ALA A 47 -11.39 -28.14 -3.00
CA ALA A 47 -12.81 -27.95 -3.37
C ALA A 47 -13.59 -27.08 -2.37
N PRO A 48 -13.43 -27.23 -1.02
CA PRO A 48 -14.13 -26.37 -0.06
C PRO A 48 -13.74 -24.90 -0.15
N LEU A 49 -12.45 -24.60 -0.39
CA LEU A 49 -11.96 -23.23 -0.59
C LEU A 49 -12.49 -22.62 -1.89
N SER A 50 -12.54 -23.42 -2.96
CA SER A 50 -13.11 -22.97 -4.23
C SER A 50 -14.60 -22.67 -4.10
N ALA A 51 -15.36 -23.52 -3.41
CA ALA A 51 -16.78 -23.30 -3.15
C ALA A 51 -17.02 -22.04 -2.31
N ALA A 52 -16.28 -21.85 -1.21
CA ALA A 52 -16.37 -20.66 -0.37
C ALA A 52 -16.03 -19.36 -1.13
N ARG A 53 -15.04 -19.42 -2.02
CA ARG A 53 -14.68 -18.29 -2.88
C ARG A 53 -15.80 -17.96 -3.87
N ASP A 54 -16.38 -19.00 -4.50
CA ASP A 54 -17.45 -18.81 -5.48
C ASP A 54 -18.74 -18.29 -4.81
N GLU A 55 -19.02 -18.74 -3.59
CA GLU A 55 -20.10 -18.20 -2.74
C GLU A 55 -19.84 -16.71 -2.41
N LEU A 56 -18.61 -16.37 -1.99
CA LEU A 56 -18.24 -14.98 -1.73
C LEU A 56 -18.30 -14.10 -2.99
N ALA A 57 -17.92 -14.63 -4.15
CA ALA A 57 -18.01 -13.93 -5.42
C ALA A 57 -19.46 -13.74 -5.92
N ALA A 58 -20.34 -14.65 -5.55
CA ALA A 58 -21.78 -14.56 -5.85
C ALA A 58 -22.52 -13.58 -4.89
N ASP A 59 -21.90 -13.25 -3.74
CA ASP A 59 -22.45 -12.28 -2.80
C ASP A 59 -22.29 -10.87 -3.37
N THR A 60 -23.32 -10.41 -4.06
CA THR A 60 -23.40 -9.04 -4.62
C THR A 60 -23.68 -8.05 -3.51
N VAL A 61 -22.64 -7.67 -2.77
CA VAL A 61 -22.72 -6.54 -1.85
C VAL A 61 -22.91 -5.27 -2.66
N THR A 62 -24.14 -4.82 -2.76
CA THR A 62 -24.46 -3.52 -3.37
C THR A 62 -24.20 -2.43 -2.34
N ALA A 63 -23.29 -1.51 -2.66
CA ALA A 63 -23.06 -0.35 -1.81
C ALA A 63 -24.37 0.45 -1.63
N PRO A 64 -24.68 0.91 -0.40
CA PRO A 64 -25.81 1.80 -0.19
C PRO A 64 -25.77 2.99 -1.15
N PRO A 65 -26.89 3.43 -1.74
CA PRO A 65 -26.89 4.48 -2.77
C PRO A 65 -26.26 5.80 -2.30
N ASN A 66 -26.27 6.05 -0.99
CA ASN A 66 -25.70 7.27 -0.40
C ASN A 66 -24.29 7.07 0.22
N LEU A 67 -23.67 5.89 0.08
CA LEU A 67 -22.40 5.59 0.71
C LEU A 67 -21.31 6.62 0.35
N LEU A 68 -21.21 6.99 -0.93
CA LEU A 68 -20.24 7.97 -1.38
C LEU A 68 -20.48 9.34 -0.73
N ASP A 69 -21.72 9.79 -0.67
CA ASP A 69 -22.10 11.06 -0.06
C ASP A 69 -21.83 11.06 1.45
N ASP A 70 -22.11 9.94 2.13
CA ASP A 70 -21.82 9.79 3.54
C ASP A 70 -20.32 9.79 3.83
N VAL A 71 -19.54 9.05 3.05
CA VAL A 71 -18.07 9.06 3.14
C VAL A 71 -17.53 10.47 2.86
N MET A 72 -18.01 11.13 1.80
CA MET A 72 -17.57 12.49 1.46
C MET A 72 -17.99 13.52 2.51
N ARG A 73 -19.13 13.33 3.17
CA ARG A 73 -19.56 14.18 4.29
C ARG A 73 -18.62 14.01 5.48
N VAL A 74 -18.26 12.79 5.84
CA VAL A 74 -17.31 12.51 6.93
C VAL A 74 -15.92 13.09 6.60
N VAL A 75 -15.44 12.90 5.37
CA VAL A 75 -14.15 13.45 4.93
C VAL A 75 -14.15 14.99 4.97
N ARG A 76 -15.25 15.62 4.54
CA ARG A 76 -15.37 17.09 4.57
C ARG A 76 -15.57 17.65 5.98
N SER A 77 -16.16 16.88 6.87
CA SER A 77 -16.39 17.29 8.27
C SER A 77 -15.19 16.97 9.18
N ASP A 78 -14.15 16.28 8.69
CA ASP A 78 -12.94 16.05 9.49
C ASP A 78 -12.27 17.39 9.80
N PRO A 79 -12.23 17.82 11.09
CA PRO A 79 -11.60 19.07 11.48
C PRO A 79 -10.11 19.13 11.10
N ARG A 80 -9.48 17.97 10.94
CA ARG A 80 -8.07 17.85 10.55
C ARG A 80 -7.85 18.18 9.07
N SER A 81 -8.83 17.93 8.19
CA SER A 81 -8.74 18.25 6.76
C SER A 81 -8.81 19.75 6.49
N GLY A 82 -9.48 20.50 7.36
CA GLY A 82 -9.65 21.95 7.27
C GLY A 82 -8.50 22.77 7.84
N ARG A 83 -7.55 22.15 8.56
CA ARG A 83 -6.45 22.88 9.20
C ARG A 83 -5.54 23.53 8.17
N LEU A 84 -5.34 24.82 8.35
CA LEU A 84 -4.42 25.62 7.55
C LEU A 84 -3.03 25.59 8.19
N LEU A 85 -2.00 25.50 7.35
CA LEU A 85 -0.61 25.60 7.76
C LEU A 85 0.00 26.86 7.13
N PRO A 86 0.85 27.58 7.82
CA PRO A 86 1.50 28.77 7.25
C PRO A 86 2.47 28.36 6.15
N VAL A 87 2.52 29.18 5.11
CA VAL A 87 3.53 29.13 4.05
C VAL A 87 4.36 30.39 4.16
N ALA A 88 5.65 30.23 4.36
CA ALA A 88 6.54 31.40 4.40
C ALA A 88 6.76 31.93 2.99
N GLY A 89 6.49 33.20 2.78
CA GLY A 89 6.71 33.93 1.53
C GLY A 89 7.61 35.15 1.75
N ALA A 90 8.19 35.63 0.65
CA ALA A 90 9.04 36.82 0.67
C ALA A 90 8.27 38.14 0.56
N GLU A 91 6.98 38.11 0.23
CA GLU A 91 6.14 39.27 0.01
C GLU A 91 5.25 39.59 1.21
N ALA A 92 4.76 40.82 1.27
CA ALA A 92 3.85 41.26 2.32
C ALA A 92 2.50 40.51 2.19
N GLY A 93 2.06 39.90 3.30
CA GLY A 93 0.83 39.13 3.37
C GLY A 93 1.03 37.79 4.06
N THR A 94 -0.07 37.11 4.34
CA THR A 94 -0.05 35.76 4.91
C THR A 94 -0.59 34.75 3.90
N THR A 95 0.19 33.72 3.61
CA THR A 95 -0.23 32.61 2.76
C THR A 95 -0.41 31.37 3.62
N HIS A 96 -1.51 30.68 3.42
CA HIS A 96 -1.79 29.41 4.10
C HIS A 96 -2.09 28.32 3.10
N VAL A 97 -1.65 27.12 3.40
CA VAL A 97 -1.95 25.90 2.62
C VAL A 97 -2.84 25.00 3.44
N ARG A 98 -3.82 24.39 2.81
CA ARG A 98 -4.61 23.33 3.45
C ARG A 98 -3.74 22.12 3.72
N ARG A 99 -3.90 21.51 4.90
CA ARG A 99 -3.13 20.36 5.33
C ARG A 99 -3.08 19.22 4.27
N PHE A 100 -4.22 18.92 3.62
CA PHE A 100 -4.26 17.86 2.60
C PHE A 100 -3.39 18.18 1.37
N ALA A 101 -3.31 19.45 0.97
CA ALA A 101 -2.49 19.89 -0.16
C ALA A 101 -0.99 19.80 0.18
N ALA A 102 -0.61 20.25 1.38
CA ALA A 102 0.74 20.06 1.89
C ALA A 102 1.11 18.57 1.98
N ALA A 103 0.19 17.72 2.51
CA ALA A 103 0.39 16.28 2.60
C ALA A 103 0.58 15.62 1.23
N ALA A 104 -0.19 16.03 0.23
CA ALA A 104 -0.05 15.51 -1.14
C ALA A 104 1.33 15.83 -1.73
N LEU A 105 1.77 17.08 -1.58
CA LEU A 105 3.09 17.53 -2.03
C LEU A 105 4.23 16.76 -1.36
N LEU A 106 4.20 16.65 -0.02
CA LEU A 106 5.23 15.93 0.74
C LEU A 106 5.23 14.43 0.43
N ARG A 107 4.05 13.85 0.19
CA ARG A 107 3.93 12.44 -0.21
C ARG A 107 4.57 12.19 -1.57
N THR A 108 4.27 13.00 -2.58
CA THR A 108 4.88 12.87 -3.91
C THR A 108 6.41 12.88 -3.82
N ALA A 109 7.00 13.85 -3.11
CA ALA A 109 8.44 13.91 -2.94
C ALA A 109 9.01 12.71 -2.15
N ALA A 110 8.25 12.15 -1.22
CA ALA A 110 8.67 11.00 -0.43
C ALA A 110 8.58 9.69 -1.23
N GLU A 111 7.61 9.54 -2.12
CA GLU A 111 7.42 8.36 -2.98
C GLU A 111 8.47 8.26 -4.09
N GLU A 112 9.17 9.36 -4.42
CA GLU A 112 10.31 9.36 -5.34
C GLU A 112 11.59 8.77 -4.73
N VAL A 113 11.63 8.51 -3.42
CA VAL A 113 12.81 7.97 -2.75
C VAL A 113 12.98 6.48 -3.09
N PRO A 114 14.14 6.05 -3.62
CA PRO A 114 14.40 4.65 -3.89
C PRO A 114 14.20 3.77 -2.66
N GLY A 115 13.58 2.60 -2.84
CA GLY A 115 13.27 1.67 -1.75
C GLY A 115 11.97 1.98 -1.00
N VAL A 116 11.26 3.04 -1.37
CA VAL A 116 9.93 3.35 -0.84
C VAL A 116 8.88 2.75 -1.76
N ALA A 117 7.93 1.99 -1.17
CA ALA A 117 6.78 1.43 -1.88
C ALA A 117 5.56 2.34 -1.78
N ARG A 118 5.32 2.90 -0.59
CA ARG A 118 4.15 3.75 -0.32
C ARG A 118 4.40 4.65 0.88
N VAL A 119 3.84 5.86 0.83
CA VAL A 119 3.90 6.83 1.93
C VAL A 119 2.52 7.37 2.28
N ARG A 120 2.30 7.60 3.57
CA ARG A 120 1.16 8.35 4.09
C ARG A 120 1.63 9.40 5.09
N VAL A 121 1.28 10.64 4.89
CA VAL A 121 1.42 11.68 5.89
C VAL A 121 0.29 11.52 6.90
N ARG A 122 0.63 11.10 8.12
CA ARG A 122 -0.32 10.83 9.20
C ARG A 122 -0.76 12.11 9.87
N ASP A 123 0.22 12.96 10.16
CA ASP A 123 -0.04 14.19 10.88
C ASP A 123 0.95 15.31 10.51
N MET A 124 0.49 16.53 10.67
CA MET A 124 1.30 17.75 10.54
C MET A 124 0.82 18.78 11.55
N GLU A 125 1.74 19.28 12.35
CA GLU A 125 1.46 20.24 13.40
C GLU A 125 2.44 21.42 13.29
N GLU A 126 1.90 22.62 13.40
CA GLU A 126 2.72 23.82 13.58
C GLU A 126 3.35 23.77 14.96
N THR A 127 4.65 23.98 15.03
CA THR A 127 5.42 24.11 16.26
C THR A 127 5.91 25.55 16.34
N GLY A 128 6.28 26.03 17.52
CA GLY A 128 6.68 27.43 17.70
C GLY A 128 7.82 27.91 16.79
N ASP A 129 8.56 26.98 16.16
CA ASP A 129 9.72 27.26 15.31
C ASP A 129 9.66 26.58 13.92
N GLY A 130 8.56 25.90 13.59
CA GLY A 130 8.44 25.22 12.31
C GLY A 130 7.23 24.29 12.22
N VAL A 131 7.40 23.18 11.49
CA VAL A 131 6.34 22.18 11.30
C VAL A 131 6.87 20.78 11.64
N ALA A 132 6.14 20.06 12.47
CA ALA A 132 6.36 18.64 12.73
C ALA A 132 5.50 17.81 11.76
N VAL A 133 6.11 16.86 11.07
CA VAL A 133 5.46 15.96 10.11
C VAL A 133 5.66 14.52 10.55
N ARG A 134 4.57 13.78 10.70
CA ARG A 134 4.60 12.34 10.99
C ARG A 134 4.23 11.56 9.73
N VAL A 135 5.12 10.65 9.33
CA VAL A 135 5.02 9.89 8.10
C VAL A 135 4.99 8.40 8.42
N ALA A 136 4.02 7.67 7.86
CA ALA A 136 4.02 6.22 7.81
C ALA A 136 4.49 5.77 6.42
N ALA A 137 5.43 4.83 6.37
CA ALA A 137 6.02 4.34 5.13
C ALA A 137 5.97 2.81 5.04
N HIS A 138 5.67 2.31 3.86
CA HIS A 138 5.96 0.94 3.46
C HIS A 138 7.22 0.96 2.60
N LEU A 139 8.17 0.12 2.91
CA LEU A 139 9.41 0.00 2.16
C LEU A 139 9.36 -1.23 1.26
N ARG A 140 10.14 -1.24 0.18
CA ARG A 140 10.30 -2.41 -0.69
C ARG A 140 11.15 -3.46 0.01
N VAL A 141 10.90 -4.73 -0.29
CA VAL A 141 11.76 -5.83 0.16
C VAL A 141 13.21 -5.56 -0.24
N GLY A 142 14.14 -5.78 0.68
CA GLY A 142 15.58 -5.54 0.47
C GLY A 142 16.03 -4.09 0.66
N ALA A 143 15.13 -3.12 0.83
CA ALA A 143 15.52 -1.75 1.11
C ALA A 143 16.09 -1.62 2.54
N PRO A 144 17.28 -1.06 2.73
CA PRO A 144 17.86 -0.86 4.04
C PRO A 144 17.09 0.22 4.81
N ILE A 145 16.47 -0.17 5.93
CA ILE A 145 15.55 0.70 6.70
C ILE A 145 16.21 2.01 7.17
N PRO A 146 17.43 1.99 7.78
CA PRO A 146 18.04 3.21 8.28
C PRO A 146 18.33 4.23 7.18
N GLU A 147 18.94 3.79 6.07
CA GLU A 147 19.33 4.63 4.94
C GLU A 147 18.14 5.18 4.20
N THR A 148 17.13 4.34 3.94
CA THR A 148 15.87 4.72 3.29
C THR A 148 15.08 5.71 4.14
N SER A 149 15.02 5.49 5.45
CA SER A 149 14.38 6.43 6.39
C SER A 149 15.12 7.77 6.45
N ALA A 150 16.46 7.77 6.39
CA ALA A 150 17.25 9.00 6.32
C ALA A 150 17.00 9.76 5.00
N ALA A 151 16.92 9.04 3.88
CA ALA A 151 16.59 9.64 2.58
C ALA A 151 15.17 10.22 2.56
N LEU A 152 14.18 9.51 3.10
CA LEU A 152 12.81 10.00 3.28
C LEU A 152 12.76 11.31 4.09
N ARG A 153 13.48 11.38 5.22
CA ARG A 153 13.56 12.61 6.02
C ARG A 153 14.13 13.77 5.22
N ARG A 154 15.17 13.52 4.43
CA ARG A 154 15.76 14.57 3.57
C ARG A 154 14.77 15.03 2.51
N ALA A 155 14.11 14.12 1.80
CA ALA A 155 13.15 14.43 0.75
C ALA A 155 11.99 15.28 1.28
N VAL A 156 11.36 14.88 2.38
CA VAL A 156 10.28 15.62 3.03
C VAL A 156 10.73 17.01 3.49
N ARG A 157 11.92 17.13 4.09
CA ARG A 157 12.47 18.44 4.51
C ARG A 157 12.76 19.33 3.32
N THR A 158 13.34 18.77 2.25
CA THR A 158 13.65 19.54 1.03
C THR A 158 12.37 20.03 0.38
N ALA A 159 11.37 19.18 0.21
CA ALA A 159 10.08 19.58 -0.34
C ALA A 159 9.36 20.63 0.52
N GLY A 160 9.36 20.46 1.84
CA GLY A 160 8.79 21.45 2.76
C GLY A 160 9.46 22.82 2.67
N ARG A 161 10.79 22.86 2.51
CA ARG A 161 11.53 24.10 2.32
C ARG A 161 11.29 24.72 0.95
N ALA A 162 11.40 23.93 -0.11
CA ALA A 162 11.34 24.43 -1.49
C ALA A 162 9.95 24.94 -1.88
N HIS A 163 8.90 24.26 -1.45
CA HIS A 163 7.53 24.52 -1.91
C HIS A 163 6.64 25.19 -0.88
N LEU A 164 6.95 25.05 0.41
CA LEU A 164 6.12 25.59 1.49
C LEU A 164 6.86 26.65 2.33
N GLY A 165 8.14 26.90 2.04
CA GLY A 165 8.95 27.86 2.77
C GLY A 165 9.23 27.47 4.23
N TRP A 166 9.02 26.21 4.62
CA TRP A 166 9.22 25.77 6.00
C TRP A 166 10.69 25.62 6.33
N HIS A 167 11.27 26.59 7.03
CA HIS A 167 12.68 26.57 7.36
C HIS A 167 13.06 25.45 8.33
N ARG A 168 12.18 25.13 9.28
CA ARG A 168 12.35 24.04 10.25
C ARG A 168 11.27 23.00 10.06
N VAL A 169 11.68 21.80 9.61
CA VAL A 169 10.77 20.65 9.45
C VAL A 169 11.33 19.49 10.25
N ARG A 170 10.62 19.11 11.28
CA ARG A 170 10.86 17.89 12.04
C ARG A 170 10.08 16.75 11.36
N VAL A 171 10.75 15.65 11.05
CA VAL A 171 10.13 14.51 10.36
C VAL A 171 10.32 13.25 11.19
N ASP A 172 9.22 12.72 11.70
CA ASP A 172 9.15 11.43 12.37
C ASP A 172 8.63 10.39 11.37
N ILE A 173 9.34 9.27 11.23
CA ILE A 173 9.00 8.20 10.27
C ILE A 173 8.73 6.92 11.04
N GLU A 174 7.59 6.32 10.74
CA GLU A 174 7.18 5.00 11.18
C GLU A 174 7.18 4.06 9.97
N VAL A 175 8.00 3.02 9.99
CA VAL A 175 7.94 1.96 8.98
C VAL A 175 6.84 0.98 9.39
N THR A 176 5.74 0.98 8.67
CA THR A 176 4.52 0.22 9.01
C THR A 176 4.37 -1.07 8.20
N GLY A 177 5.27 -1.32 7.25
CA GLY A 177 5.27 -2.56 6.48
C GLY A 177 6.38 -2.64 5.46
N ILE A 178 6.61 -3.85 5.00
CA ILE A 178 7.48 -4.17 3.87
C ILE A 178 6.57 -4.70 2.76
N ALA A 179 6.71 -4.17 1.57
CA ALA A 179 5.93 -4.57 0.39
C ALA A 179 6.82 -5.28 -0.61
N ASP A 180 6.32 -6.38 -1.15
CA ASP A 180 6.92 -6.99 -2.32
C ASP A 180 6.77 -6.06 -3.53
N ASP A 181 7.71 -6.09 -4.45
CA ASP A 181 7.60 -5.29 -5.68
C ASP A 181 6.48 -5.88 -6.54
N PRO A 182 5.43 -5.12 -6.89
CA PRO A 182 4.37 -5.65 -7.76
C PRO A 182 4.81 -5.75 -9.24
N ALA A 183 6.11 -5.67 -9.53
CA ALA A 183 6.65 -5.77 -10.87
C ALA A 183 7.38 -7.11 -11.06
N GLY A 184 6.65 -8.12 -11.46
CA GLY A 184 7.06 -9.33 -12.13
C GLY A 184 6.11 -9.58 -13.26
#